data_46962f0e676c189c22d518a81d13e0c3
#
_entry.id   46962f0e676c189c22d518a81d13e0c3
#
_cell.length_a   1.000
_cell.length_b   1.000
_cell.length_c   1.000
_cell.angle_alpha   90.00
_cell.angle_beta   90.00
_cell.angle_gamma   90.00
#
_symmetry.space_group_name_H-M   'P 1'
#
loop_
_entity.id
_entity.type
_entity.pdbx_description
1 polymer ?
#
loop_
_entity_poly.entity_id
_entity_poly.type
_entity_poly.pdbx_seq_one_letter_code
_entity_poly.pdbx_strand_id
1 'polypeptide(L)' 'MRYKVGDMAQAKKCSNPECDAEPATGRVAETVGDNWFFNCRQCGFGIKIEQQPD' A
#
# COMPACT_ATOMS: atom_id res chain seq x y z
N MET A 1 -12.03 -8.89 -0.28
CA MET A 1 -11.97 -7.79 -1.24
C MET A 1 -10.58 -7.70 -1.83
N ARG A 2 -10.49 -7.53 -3.13
CA ARG A 2 -9.19 -7.47 -3.81
C ARG A 2 -8.93 -6.10 -4.38
N TYR A 3 -7.70 -5.68 -4.27
CA TYR A 3 -7.27 -4.42 -4.86
C TYR A 3 -6.91 -4.61 -6.33
N LYS A 4 -7.01 -3.54 -7.09
CA LYS A 4 -6.59 -3.51 -8.48
C LYS A 4 -5.62 -2.35 -8.65
N VAL A 5 -4.78 -2.42 -9.66
CA VAL A 5 -3.89 -1.30 -9.99
C VAL A 5 -4.73 -0.04 -10.17
N GLY A 6 -4.35 1.02 -9.47
CA GLY A 6 -5.08 2.27 -9.49
C GLY A 6 -6.03 2.46 -8.34
N ASP A 7 -6.33 1.41 -7.59
CA ASP A 7 -7.21 1.52 -6.42
C ASP A 7 -6.46 2.20 -5.28
N MET A 8 -7.22 2.87 -4.42
CA MET A 8 -6.66 3.44 -3.21
C MET A 8 -6.46 2.35 -2.17
N ALA A 9 -5.32 2.36 -1.54
CA ALA A 9 -4.98 1.41 -0.50
C ALA A 9 -4.46 2.13 0.73
N GLN A 10 -4.50 1.46 1.86
CA GLN A 10 -4.12 2.05 3.12
C GLN A 10 -3.47 0.99 4.01
N ALA A 11 -2.41 1.39 4.70
CA ALA A 11 -1.74 0.56 5.69
C ALA A 11 -1.72 1.30 7.02
N LYS A 12 -1.51 0.60 8.10
CA LYS A 12 -1.52 1.23 9.42
C LYS A 12 -0.46 2.32 9.53
N LYS A 13 0.69 2.10 8.91
CA LYS A 13 1.75 3.09 8.87
C LYS A 13 2.66 2.79 7.69
N CYS A 14 3.44 3.78 7.32
CA CYS A 14 4.40 3.64 6.24
C CYS A 14 5.55 2.70 6.65
N SER A 15 5.98 1.85 5.72
CA SER A 15 7.10 0.95 5.98
C SER A 15 8.44 1.66 5.99
N ASN A 16 8.48 2.88 5.46
CA ASN A 16 9.70 3.67 5.44
C ASN A 16 9.95 4.25 6.83
N PRO A 17 11.07 3.91 7.47
CA PRO A 17 11.34 4.39 8.83
C PRO A 17 11.51 5.91 8.91
N GLU A 18 11.77 6.55 7.77
CA GLU A 18 11.91 7.99 7.72
C GLU A 18 10.61 8.72 7.43
N CYS A 19 9.53 7.99 7.24
CA CYS A 19 8.23 8.57 6.91
C CYS A 19 7.29 8.40 8.09
N ASP A 20 6.62 9.48 8.45
CA ASP A 20 5.69 9.49 9.58
C ASP A 20 4.24 9.33 9.17
N ALA A 21 3.98 8.96 7.92
CA ALA A 21 2.61 8.79 7.45
C ALA A 21 1.90 7.70 8.25
N GLU A 22 0.81 8.05 8.87
CA GLU A 22 0.04 7.14 9.71
C GLU A 22 -1.41 7.58 9.71
N PRO A 23 -2.28 6.92 8.95
CA PRO A 23 -1.99 5.76 8.10
C PRO A 23 -1.28 6.13 6.81
N ALA A 24 -0.57 5.15 6.25
CA ALA A 24 0.02 5.31 4.94
C ALA A 24 -1.05 5.01 3.88
N THR A 25 -1.22 5.92 2.94
CA THR A 25 -2.20 5.75 1.87
C THR A 25 -1.54 5.98 0.53
N GLY A 26 -2.09 5.38 -0.49
CA GLY A 26 -1.57 5.54 -1.83
C GLY A 26 -2.37 4.71 -2.81
N ARG A 27 -1.98 4.74 -4.07
CA ARG A 27 -2.63 3.95 -5.09
C ARG A 27 -1.83 2.70 -5.37
N VAL A 28 -2.52 1.60 -5.57
CA VAL A 28 -1.89 0.34 -5.92
C VAL A 28 -1.17 0.52 -7.25
N ALA A 29 0.13 0.26 -7.24
CA ALA A 29 0.96 0.41 -8.42
C ALA A 29 1.10 -0.89 -9.19
N GLU A 30 1.13 -2.02 -8.46
CA GLU A 30 1.22 -3.32 -9.10
C GLU A 30 0.67 -4.40 -8.20
N THR A 31 0.36 -5.53 -8.81
CA THR A 31 -0.09 -6.72 -8.08
C THR A 31 0.82 -7.88 -8.44
N VAL A 32 1.19 -8.68 -7.45
CA VAL A 32 2.03 -9.85 -7.66
C VAL A 32 1.41 -11.00 -6.89
N GLY A 33 0.80 -11.93 -7.61
CA GLY A 33 0.12 -13.04 -6.95
C GLY A 33 -1.02 -12.54 -6.08
N ASP A 34 -0.97 -12.86 -4.81
CA ASP A 34 -2.00 -12.45 -3.86
C ASP A 34 -1.61 -11.18 -3.10
N ASN A 35 -0.54 -10.54 -3.50
CA ASN A 35 -0.06 -9.34 -2.81
C ASN A 35 -0.22 -8.12 -3.69
N TRP A 36 -0.36 -6.98 -3.04
CA TRP A 36 -0.48 -5.70 -3.73
C TRP A 36 0.56 -4.75 -3.21
N PHE A 37 1.09 -3.93 -4.09
CA PHE A 37 2.07 -2.93 -3.72
C PHE A 37 1.54 -1.56 -4.08
N PHE A 38 1.57 -0.65 -3.13
CA PHE A 38 1.19 0.72 -3.39
C PHE A 38 2.30 1.65 -2.93
N ASN A 39 2.34 2.83 -3.51
CA ASN A 39 3.33 3.83 -3.16
C ASN A 39 2.73 4.80 -2.17
N CYS A 40 3.43 5.00 -1.05
CA CYS A 40 3.03 5.98 -0.06
C CYS A 40 2.94 7.35 -0.72
N ARG A 41 1.81 8.03 -0.58
CA ARG A 41 1.62 9.33 -1.22
C ARG A 41 2.51 10.42 -0.62
N GLN A 42 3.03 10.17 0.56
CA GLN A 42 3.86 11.15 1.24
C GLN A 42 5.34 11.04 0.88
N CYS A 43 5.86 9.84 0.80
CA CYS A 43 7.29 9.63 0.54
C CYS A 43 7.57 8.80 -0.71
N GLY A 44 6.56 8.17 -1.29
CA GLY A 44 6.74 7.34 -2.47
C GLY A 44 7.29 5.95 -2.20
N PHE A 45 7.42 5.58 -0.96
CA PHE A 45 7.95 4.27 -0.59
C PHE A 45 6.96 3.16 -0.96
N GLY A 46 7.47 2.08 -1.55
CA GLY A 46 6.63 0.95 -1.92
C GLY A 46 6.23 0.13 -0.70
N ILE A 47 4.93 -0.03 -0.49
CA ILE A 47 4.39 -0.73 0.66
C ILE A 47 3.63 -1.96 0.17
N LYS A 48 3.95 -3.11 0.76
CA LYS A 48 3.30 -4.36 0.41
C LYS A 48 2.05 -4.54 1.28
N ILE A 49 0.97 -4.93 0.65
CA ILE A 49 -0.26 -5.30 1.36
C ILE A 49 -0.53 -6.76 1.08
N GLU A 50 -0.66 -7.56 2.12
CA GLU A 50 -1.05 -8.94 1.96
C GLU A 50 -2.55 -9.03 1.73
N GLN A 51 -2.98 -10.11 1.09
CA GLN A 51 -4.39 -10.31 0.83
C GLN A 51 -5.17 -10.35 2.13
N GLN A 52 -6.22 -9.54 2.20
CA GLN A 52 -7.09 -9.52 3.36
C GLN A 52 -8.15 -10.60 3.20
N PRO A 53 -8.39 -11.38 4.23
CA PRO A 53 -9.53 -12.29 4.21
C PRO A 53 -10.81 -11.47 4.28
N ASP A 54 -11.78 -11.89 3.53
CA ASP A 54 -13.07 -11.20 3.54
C ASP A 54 -13.90 -11.54 4.75
#